data_53b4ef37df85970361a7ba41f67665c9
#
_entry.id   53b4ef37df85970361a7ba41f67665c9
#
_cell.length_a   1.000
_cell.length_b   1.000
_cell.length_c   1.000
_cell.angle_alpha   90.00
_cell.angle_beta   90.00
_cell.angle_gamma   90.00
#
_symmetry.space_group_name_H-M   'P 1'
#
loop_
_entity.id
_entity.type
_entity.pdbx_description
1 polymer ?
#
loop_
_entity_poly.entity_id
_entity_poly.type
_entity_poly.pdbx_seq_one_letter_code
_entity_poly.pdbx_strand_id
1 'polypeptide(L)'
;LYTGRTIESNNFYEKVQSDDPEIDVFAAGWGVGYDPNPANLFGETAKFNFSRYVNEEGTNIIKKIASTEAFDEAKNVEFYKEWQAYAKDKAFLIPTLVGDSVTAVNKRVKYYDTSIGTKDSKAQLYQLEVTSDTAAK
;
A
#
# COMPACT_ATOMS: atom_id res chain seq x y z
N LEU A 1 -20.55 -6.00 21.36
CA LEU A 1 -20.62 -4.54 21.34
C LEU A 1 -19.32 -4.01 20.75
N TYR A 2 -19.37 -3.28 19.63
CA TYR A 2 -18.19 -2.67 19.01
C TYR A 2 -17.91 -1.32 19.68
N THR A 3 -16.70 -1.11 20.14
CA THR A 3 -16.24 0.19 20.66
C THR A 3 -15.08 0.67 19.81
N GLY A 4 -15.32 1.69 18.99
CA GLY A 4 -14.30 2.34 18.19
C GLY A 4 -13.66 3.51 18.93
N ARG A 5 -12.32 3.62 18.85
CA ARG A 5 -11.63 4.82 19.32
C ARG A 5 -10.54 5.24 18.33
N THR A 6 -10.33 6.54 18.23
CA THR A 6 -9.23 7.13 17.44
C THR A 6 -8.03 7.32 18.35
N ILE A 7 -6.86 6.91 17.87
CA ILE A 7 -5.58 7.03 18.57
C ILE A 7 -4.66 7.90 17.73
N GLU A 8 -3.82 8.70 18.36
CA GLU A 8 -2.78 9.49 17.71
C GLU A 8 -1.79 8.56 17.00
N SER A 9 -1.32 8.97 15.80
CA SER A 9 -0.62 8.10 14.86
C SER A 9 0.61 7.38 15.43
N ASN A 10 1.45 8.07 16.19
CA ASN A 10 2.65 7.44 16.75
C ASN A 10 2.29 6.38 17.81
N ASN A 11 1.36 6.69 18.68
CA ASN A 11 0.86 5.77 19.70
C ASN A 11 0.11 4.59 19.09
N PHE A 12 -0.56 4.81 17.94
CA PHE A 12 -1.26 3.76 17.22
C PHE A 12 -0.30 2.67 16.76
N TYR A 13 0.78 3.04 16.05
CA TYR A 13 1.73 2.06 15.54
C TYR A 13 2.48 1.33 16.67
N GLU A 14 2.82 2.01 17.75
CA GLU A 14 3.43 1.39 18.92
C GLU A 14 2.50 0.30 19.50
N LYS A 15 1.23 0.60 19.69
CA LYS A 15 0.24 -0.35 20.22
C LYS A 15 0.02 -1.54 19.27
N VAL A 16 -0.16 -1.29 17.99
CA VAL A 16 -0.37 -2.37 17.01
C VAL A 16 0.85 -3.29 16.88
N GLN A 17 2.06 -2.74 17.07
CA GLN A 17 3.30 -3.53 17.04
C GLN A 17 3.57 -4.29 18.33
N SER A 18 3.03 -3.87 19.46
CA SER A 18 3.32 -4.42 20.79
C SER A 18 2.38 -5.55 21.24
N ASP A 19 1.51 -6.05 20.39
CA ASP A 19 0.48 -7.04 20.76
C ASP A 19 -0.46 -6.56 21.88
N ASP A 20 -0.85 -5.28 21.85
CA ASP A 20 -1.74 -4.71 22.85
C ASP A 20 -3.06 -5.49 22.90
N PRO A 21 -3.40 -6.16 24.01
CA PRO A 21 -4.59 -7.00 24.12
C PRO A 21 -5.91 -6.21 24.07
N GLU A 22 -5.85 -4.88 24.07
CA GLU A 22 -7.03 -4.01 23.92
C GLU A 22 -7.42 -3.81 22.45
N ILE A 23 -6.60 -4.30 21.50
CA ILE A 23 -6.83 -4.12 20.06
C ILE A 23 -7.25 -5.44 19.41
N ASP A 24 -8.53 -5.61 19.15
CA ASP A 24 -9.07 -6.74 18.39
C ASP A 24 -9.00 -6.48 16.88
N VAL A 25 -9.26 -5.25 16.44
CA VAL A 25 -9.29 -4.82 15.04
C VAL A 25 -8.76 -3.40 14.92
N PHE A 26 -8.03 -3.14 13.86
CA PHE A 26 -7.58 -1.78 13.54
C PHE A 26 -7.82 -1.45 12.06
N ALA A 27 -7.91 -0.16 11.76
CA ALA A 27 -7.94 0.36 10.39
C ALA A 27 -6.71 1.21 10.12
N ALA A 28 -6.01 0.93 9.04
CA ALA A 28 -4.84 1.68 8.62
C ALA A 28 -4.79 1.80 7.10
N GLY A 29 -4.14 2.84 6.60
CA GLY A 29 -3.81 2.99 5.19
C GLY A 29 -2.41 2.47 4.90
N TRP A 30 -2.21 1.98 3.67
CA TRP A 30 -0.90 1.56 3.19
C TRP A 30 -0.66 2.07 1.78
N GLY A 31 0.51 2.67 1.58
CA GLY A 31 0.99 3.03 0.24
C GLY A 31 1.75 1.86 -0.37
N VAL A 32 1.19 1.22 -1.38
CA VAL A 32 1.92 0.22 -2.16
C VAL A 32 2.83 0.92 -3.16
N GLY A 33 4.08 0.45 -3.24
CA GLY A 33 5.04 0.89 -4.25
C GLY A 33 4.78 0.24 -5.61
N TYR A 34 5.80 0.24 -6.45
CA TYR A 34 5.75 -0.41 -7.78
C TYR A 34 5.65 -1.94 -7.70
N ASP A 35 6.12 -2.54 -6.62
CA ASP A 35 6.01 -3.97 -6.37
C ASP A 35 4.83 -4.24 -5.43
N PRO A 36 3.72 -4.80 -5.94
CA PRO A 36 2.55 -5.13 -5.14
C PRO A 36 2.68 -6.45 -4.36
N ASN A 37 3.90 -7.02 -4.27
CA ASN A 37 4.12 -8.30 -3.61
C ASN A 37 3.65 -8.26 -2.15
N PRO A 38 2.76 -9.15 -1.74
CA PRO A 38 2.22 -9.18 -0.39
C PRO A 38 3.23 -9.60 0.69
N ALA A 39 4.41 -10.11 0.31
CA ALA A 39 5.45 -10.55 1.24
C ALA A 39 5.84 -9.48 2.27
N ASN A 40 5.87 -8.21 1.88
CA ASN A 40 6.29 -7.11 2.75
C ASN A 40 5.30 -6.82 3.89
N LEU A 41 4.02 -7.18 3.70
CA LEU A 41 2.93 -6.93 4.65
C LEU A 41 2.47 -8.20 5.36
N PHE A 42 2.55 -9.37 4.70
CA PHE A 42 1.93 -10.61 5.16
C PHE A 42 2.90 -11.79 5.19
N GLY A 43 4.17 -11.57 4.87
CA GLY A 43 5.19 -12.61 4.99
C GLY A 43 5.49 -12.97 6.45
N GLU A 44 5.99 -14.16 6.68
CA GLU A 44 6.30 -14.71 8.01
C GLU A 44 7.25 -13.80 8.81
N THR A 45 8.23 -13.19 8.14
CA THR A 45 9.23 -12.31 8.75
C THR A 45 8.98 -10.83 8.47
N ALA A 46 7.81 -10.48 7.92
CA ALA A 46 7.50 -9.11 7.55
C ALA A 46 7.30 -8.23 8.78
N LYS A 47 8.08 -7.16 8.88
CA LYS A 47 8.00 -6.19 9.99
C LYS A 47 6.63 -5.49 10.08
N PHE A 48 5.90 -5.44 8.98
CA PHE A 48 4.60 -4.79 8.87
C PHE A 48 3.43 -5.76 8.89
N ASN A 49 3.68 -7.05 9.19
CA ASN A 49 2.60 -8.01 9.38
C ASN A 49 1.92 -7.80 10.74
N PHE A 50 1.19 -6.71 10.84
CA PHE A 50 0.47 -6.36 12.06
C PHE A 50 -0.70 -7.29 12.37
N SER A 51 -1.23 -8.00 11.37
CA SER A 51 -2.23 -9.04 11.58
C SER A 51 -1.64 -10.29 12.25
N ARG A 52 -0.33 -10.49 12.14
CA ARG A 52 0.39 -11.70 12.58
C ARG A 52 -0.18 -13.00 12.04
N TYR A 53 -1.08 -12.90 11.08
CA TYR A 53 -1.67 -14.06 10.45
C TYR A 53 -0.67 -14.64 9.45
N VAL A 54 -0.18 -15.83 9.76
CA VAL A 54 0.76 -16.59 8.92
C VAL A 54 0.35 -18.05 8.94
N ASN A 55 0.29 -18.66 7.77
CA ASN A 55 0.15 -20.10 7.63
C ASN A 55 0.87 -20.60 6.38
N GLU A 56 0.97 -21.92 6.24
CA GLU A 56 1.68 -22.56 5.14
C GLU A 56 1.07 -22.22 3.77
N GLU A 57 -0.27 -22.19 3.65
CA GLU A 57 -0.98 -21.89 2.42
C GLU A 57 -0.61 -20.49 1.91
N GLY A 58 -0.76 -19.46 2.76
CA GLY A 58 -0.41 -18.07 2.42
C GLY A 58 1.08 -17.91 2.09
N THR A 59 1.95 -18.55 2.86
CA THR A 59 3.40 -18.54 2.61
C THR A 59 3.74 -19.13 1.24
N ASN A 60 3.08 -20.22 0.84
CA ASN A 60 3.32 -20.85 -0.46
C ASN A 60 2.82 -19.97 -1.62
N ILE A 61 1.70 -19.27 -1.47
CA ILE A 61 1.22 -18.33 -2.49
C ILE A 61 2.20 -17.15 -2.63
N ILE A 62 2.68 -16.59 -1.53
CA ILE A 62 3.69 -15.52 -1.54
C ILE A 62 4.97 -15.98 -2.25
N LYS A 63 5.43 -17.21 -2.01
CA LYS A 63 6.60 -17.78 -2.71
C LYS A 63 6.38 -17.92 -4.21
N LYS A 64 5.17 -18.30 -4.67
CA LYS A 64 4.84 -18.34 -6.11
C LYS A 64 4.95 -16.93 -6.72
N ILE A 65 4.39 -15.92 -6.08
CA ILE A 65 4.46 -14.51 -6.53
C ILE A 65 5.91 -14.02 -6.62
N ALA A 66 6.79 -14.48 -5.73
CA ALA A 66 8.21 -14.14 -5.72
C ALA A 66 9.08 -15.06 -6.60
N SER A 67 8.50 -16.04 -7.28
CA SER A 67 9.26 -17.00 -8.09
C SER A 67 9.59 -16.47 -9.48
N THR A 68 10.53 -17.14 -10.16
CA THR A 68 10.85 -16.84 -11.56
C THR A 68 9.68 -17.09 -12.51
N GLU A 69 8.71 -17.92 -12.15
CA GLU A 69 7.51 -18.16 -12.94
C GLU A 69 6.62 -16.91 -13.03
N ALA A 70 6.70 -16.03 -12.04
CA ALA A 70 5.95 -14.77 -12.02
C ALA A 70 6.45 -13.72 -13.06
N PHE A 71 7.55 -13.98 -13.76
CA PHE A 71 7.96 -13.17 -14.92
C PHE A 71 7.06 -13.43 -16.14
N ASP A 72 6.34 -14.55 -16.20
CA ASP A 72 5.26 -14.73 -17.15
C ASP A 72 4.04 -13.97 -16.69
N GLU A 73 3.54 -13.04 -17.51
CA GLU A 73 2.43 -12.15 -17.17
C GLU A 73 1.15 -12.91 -16.81
N ALA A 74 0.83 -13.99 -17.53
CA ALA A 74 -0.37 -14.77 -17.30
C ALA A 74 -0.31 -15.50 -15.96
N LYS A 75 0.84 -16.10 -15.63
CA LYS A 75 1.08 -16.74 -14.34
C LYS A 75 1.09 -15.73 -13.19
N ASN A 76 1.69 -14.57 -13.40
CA ASN A 76 1.68 -13.49 -12.42
C ASN A 76 0.25 -13.11 -12.03
N VAL A 77 -0.61 -12.85 -13.02
CA VAL A 77 -2.03 -12.56 -12.79
C VAL A 77 -2.75 -13.69 -12.07
N GLU A 78 -2.44 -14.96 -12.40
CA GLU A 78 -3.02 -16.12 -11.73
C GLU A 78 -2.62 -16.17 -10.26
N PHE A 79 -1.35 -15.99 -9.93
CA PHE A 79 -0.85 -15.99 -8.55
C PHE A 79 -1.44 -14.87 -7.70
N TYR A 80 -1.62 -13.67 -8.26
CA TYR A 80 -2.31 -12.59 -7.55
C TYR A 80 -3.81 -12.86 -7.36
N LYS A 81 -4.48 -13.52 -8.30
CA LYS A 81 -5.87 -13.96 -8.10
C LYS A 81 -5.98 -15.01 -7.00
N GLU A 82 -5.04 -15.96 -6.95
CA GLU A 82 -4.96 -16.96 -5.88
C GLU A 82 -4.79 -16.27 -4.51
N TRP A 83 -3.88 -15.29 -4.43
CA TRP A 83 -3.70 -14.49 -3.22
C TRP A 83 -4.96 -13.74 -2.78
N GLN A 84 -5.64 -13.10 -3.71
CA GLN A 84 -6.88 -12.36 -3.41
C GLN A 84 -7.99 -13.29 -2.93
N ALA A 85 -8.14 -14.46 -3.56
CA ALA A 85 -9.11 -15.46 -3.15
C ALA A 85 -8.80 -16.00 -1.74
N TYR A 86 -7.53 -16.30 -1.47
CA TYR A 86 -7.04 -16.71 -0.16
C TYR A 86 -7.30 -15.64 0.92
N ALA A 87 -6.93 -14.39 0.67
CA ALA A 87 -7.12 -13.31 1.62
C ALA A 87 -8.61 -13.07 1.94
N LYS A 88 -9.47 -13.20 0.93
CA LYS A 88 -10.92 -13.13 1.09
C LYS A 88 -11.48 -14.29 1.93
N ASP A 89 -11.03 -15.52 1.67
CA ASP A 89 -11.49 -16.72 2.40
C ASP A 89 -11.09 -16.68 3.87
N LYS A 90 -9.85 -16.34 4.15
CA LYS A 90 -9.31 -16.29 5.53
C LYS A 90 -9.70 -15.03 6.31
N ALA A 91 -10.14 -13.97 5.63
CA ALA A 91 -10.67 -12.74 6.20
C ALA A 91 -9.76 -12.05 7.26
N PHE A 92 -8.44 -12.27 7.18
CA PHE A 92 -7.48 -11.58 8.07
C PHE A 92 -7.26 -10.11 7.68
N LEU A 93 -7.76 -9.71 6.52
CA LEU A 93 -7.70 -8.38 5.95
C LEU A 93 -9.03 -8.03 5.29
N ILE A 94 -9.55 -6.86 5.59
CA ILE A 94 -10.77 -6.33 4.96
C ILE A 94 -10.38 -5.10 4.13
N PRO A 95 -10.25 -5.23 2.79
CA PRO A 95 -10.04 -4.07 1.93
C PRO A 95 -11.25 -3.13 2.02
N THR A 96 -11.01 -1.85 2.22
CA THR A 96 -12.09 -0.87 2.37
C THR A 96 -12.18 0.03 1.15
N LEU A 97 -11.21 0.90 0.95
CA LEU A 97 -11.20 1.86 -0.15
C LEU A 97 -9.76 2.18 -0.58
N VAL A 98 -9.63 2.58 -1.83
CA VAL A 98 -8.40 3.17 -2.38
C VAL A 98 -8.64 4.67 -2.46
N GLY A 99 -7.78 5.45 -1.79
CA GLY A 99 -7.85 6.91 -1.84
C GLY A 99 -7.22 7.47 -3.11
N ASP A 100 -7.86 8.46 -3.71
CA ASP A 100 -7.25 9.23 -4.78
C ASP A 100 -6.22 10.22 -4.23
N SER A 101 -5.10 10.37 -4.92
CA SER A 101 -4.14 11.41 -4.62
C SER A 101 -4.60 12.73 -5.24
N VAL A 102 -4.72 13.77 -4.42
CA VAL A 102 -5.04 15.12 -4.88
C VAL A 102 -3.80 16.01 -4.75
N THR A 103 -3.36 16.57 -5.84
CA THR A 103 -2.23 17.51 -5.86
C THR A 103 -2.71 18.89 -6.28
N ALA A 104 -2.52 19.88 -5.41
CA ALA A 104 -2.77 21.27 -5.73
C ALA A 104 -1.49 21.91 -6.31
N VAL A 105 -1.57 22.45 -7.51
CA VAL A 105 -0.45 23.10 -8.19
C VAL A 105 -0.76 24.57 -8.39
N ASN A 106 0.13 25.45 -7.96
CA ASN A 106 -0.02 26.88 -8.17
C ASN A 106 0.16 27.24 -9.66
N LYS A 107 -0.62 28.19 -10.17
CA LYS A 107 -0.62 28.62 -11.57
C LYS A 107 0.75 29.12 -12.08
N ARG A 108 1.65 29.50 -11.20
CA ARG A 108 3.02 29.91 -11.56
C ARG A 108 3.92 28.73 -11.93
N VAL A 109 3.52 27.49 -11.66
CA VAL A 109 4.27 26.30 -12.03
C VAL A 109 3.83 25.85 -13.42
N LYS A 110 4.74 25.91 -14.38
CA LYS A 110 4.56 25.38 -15.73
C LYS A 110 5.09 23.96 -15.86
N TYR A 111 4.63 23.27 -16.89
CA TYR A 111 5.04 21.92 -17.26
C TYR A 111 4.75 20.86 -16.21
N TYR A 112 3.87 21.16 -15.23
CA TYR A 112 3.40 20.17 -14.32
C TYR A 112 2.43 19.21 -15.04
N ASP A 113 2.74 17.93 -14.91
CA ASP A 113 1.90 16.83 -15.37
C ASP A 113 1.47 15.99 -14.16
N THR A 114 0.21 15.68 -14.04
CA THR A 114 -0.33 14.85 -12.94
C THR A 114 0.25 13.45 -12.91
N SER A 115 0.85 12.99 -14.00
CA SER A 115 1.56 11.72 -14.07
C SER A 115 2.99 11.77 -13.53
N ILE A 116 3.51 12.94 -13.14
CA ILE A 116 4.88 13.06 -12.58
C ILE A 116 5.05 12.08 -11.41
N GLY A 117 6.13 11.29 -11.49
CA GLY A 117 6.43 10.25 -10.50
C GLY A 117 5.76 8.91 -10.78
N THR A 118 4.93 8.78 -11.81
CA THR A 118 4.38 7.52 -12.28
C THR A 118 5.19 6.96 -13.45
N LYS A 119 5.03 5.68 -13.76
CA LYS A 119 5.66 5.05 -14.93
C LYS A 119 5.27 5.66 -16.27
N ASP A 120 4.11 6.31 -16.32
CA ASP A 120 3.55 6.89 -17.54
C ASP A 120 3.94 8.37 -17.70
N SER A 121 4.68 8.93 -16.75
CA SER A 121 5.10 10.33 -16.79
C SER A 121 6.11 10.58 -17.89
N LYS A 122 5.79 11.52 -18.77
CA LYS A 122 6.70 12.08 -19.78
C LYS A 122 7.47 13.29 -19.26
N ALA A 123 6.97 13.95 -18.23
CA ALA A 123 7.60 15.10 -17.59
C ALA A 123 8.45 14.67 -16.39
N GLN A 124 9.58 15.32 -16.22
CA GLN A 124 10.49 15.09 -15.09
C GLN A 124 10.49 16.33 -14.17
N LEU A 125 10.71 16.14 -12.88
CA LEU A 125 10.70 17.23 -11.90
C LEU A 125 11.66 18.37 -12.27
N TYR A 126 12.80 18.08 -12.87
CA TYR A 126 13.78 19.10 -13.30
C TYR A 126 13.31 19.96 -14.48
N GLN A 127 12.21 19.59 -15.15
CA GLN A 127 11.61 20.35 -16.24
C GLN A 127 10.59 21.38 -15.75
N LEU A 128 10.24 21.36 -14.47
CA LEU A 128 9.31 22.32 -13.90
C LEU A 128 9.90 23.74 -13.90
N GLU A 129 9.12 24.72 -14.33
CA GLU A 129 9.47 26.13 -14.34
C GLU A 129 8.58 26.90 -13.37
N VAL A 130 9.18 27.72 -12.52
CA VAL A 130 8.46 28.65 -11.66
C VAL A 130 8.56 30.03 -12.28
N THR A 131 7.44 30.61 -12.73
CA THR A 131 7.39 31.80 -13.55
C THR A 131 7.34 33.12 -12.74
N SER A 132 7.20 33.06 -11.42
CA SER A 132 7.08 34.20 -10.54
C SER A 132 7.53 33.84 -9.13
N ASP A 133 8.20 34.74 -8.44
CA ASP A 133 8.64 34.59 -7.05
C ASP A 133 7.46 34.61 -6.05
N THR A 134 6.34 35.23 -6.46
CA THR A 134 5.12 35.30 -5.64
C THR A 134 4.06 34.36 -6.15
N ALA A 135 3.35 33.73 -5.22
CA ALA A 135 2.22 32.88 -5.58
C ALA A 135 1.12 33.73 -6.26
N ALA A 136 0.58 33.17 -7.37
CA ALA A 136 -0.62 33.77 -7.96
C ALA A 136 -1.80 33.63 -6.98
N LYS A 137 -2.51 34.75 -6.77
CA LYS A 137 -3.74 34.79 -5.98
C LYS A 137 -4.91 34.19 -6.76
#